data_4284b3dae32239fa411854d2f113c0b0
#
_entry.id   4284b3dae32239fa411854d2f113c0b0
#
_cell.length_a   1.000
_cell.length_b   1.000
_cell.length_c   1.000
_cell.angle_alpha   90.00
_cell.angle_beta   90.00
_cell.angle_gamma   90.00
#
_symmetry.space_group_name_H-M   'P 1'
#
loop_
_entity.id
_entity.type
_entity.pdbx_description
1 polymer ?
#
loop_
_entity_poly.entity_id
_entity_poly.type
_entity_poly.pdbx_seq_one_letter_code
_entity_poly.pdbx_strand_id
1 'polypeptide(L)'
;MTNSESQNRKGKGGRKPKFNYTSEDFLSLIESYAKKGFTDKEIAFAIGISPETFCIKKNEYPQLSQVLARGRATVTATVRAKFLAMALGGIKTKSTVVRKLRDDKGNLTGEEELQVSESELAPNLQAMSVWLYHHDEDWR
;
A
#
# COMPACT_ATOMS: atom_id res chain seq x y z
N MET A 1 65.62 19.38 2.01
CA MET A 1 64.73 19.92 0.99
C MET A 1 64.25 18.76 0.12
N THR A 2 63.14 18.19 0.47
CA THR A 2 62.45 17.23 -0.40
C THR A 2 60.96 17.49 -0.31
N ASN A 3 60.46 18.07 -1.41
CA ASN A 3 59.05 18.28 -1.65
C ASN A 3 58.36 16.95 -1.84
N SER A 4 57.45 16.60 -0.94
CA SER A 4 56.49 15.54 -1.17
C SER A 4 55.17 16.15 -1.63
N GLU A 5 55.01 16.25 -2.94
CA GLU A 5 53.71 16.53 -3.57
C GLU A 5 52.76 15.39 -3.28
N SER A 6 51.79 15.66 -2.42
CA SER A 6 50.63 14.76 -2.23
C SER A 6 49.73 14.86 -3.46
N GLN A 7 49.86 13.87 -4.35
CA GLN A 7 49.00 13.74 -5.52
C GLN A 7 47.56 13.54 -5.06
N ASN A 8 46.76 14.58 -5.25
CA ASN A 8 45.30 14.56 -5.14
C ASN A 8 44.75 13.60 -6.24
N ARG A 9 44.51 12.35 -5.85
CA ARG A 9 43.82 11.36 -6.71
C ARG A 9 42.39 11.81 -6.89
N LYS A 10 42.10 12.55 -7.97
CA LYS A 10 40.76 12.82 -8.45
C LYS A 10 40.02 11.47 -8.58
N GLY A 11 39.01 11.26 -7.75
CA GLY A 11 38.18 10.08 -7.80
C GLY A 11 37.59 9.89 -9.20
N LYS A 12 37.70 8.69 -9.76
CA LYS A 12 37.06 8.29 -11.02
C LYS A 12 35.59 8.64 -10.93
N GLY A 13 35.13 9.61 -11.74
CA GLY A 13 33.74 9.99 -11.84
C GLY A 13 32.89 8.81 -12.29
N GLY A 14 32.24 8.14 -11.34
CA GLY A 14 31.22 7.16 -11.64
C GLY A 14 30.01 7.82 -12.31
N ARG A 15 29.19 7.01 -13.02
CA ARG A 15 27.94 7.48 -13.61
C ARG A 15 27.10 8.20 -12.55
N LYS A 16 26.67 9.43 -12.85
CA LYS A 16 25.82 10.20 -11.92
C LYS A 16 24.60 9.37 -11.51
N PRO A 17 24.19 9.39 -10.23
CA PRO A 17 23.02 8.67 -9.79
C PRO A 17 21.79 9.16 -10.56
N LYS A 18 20.91 8.22 -10.94
CA LYS A 18 19.70 8.51 -11.73
C LYS A 18 18.73 9.43 -10.99
N PHE A 19 18.72 9.36 -9.66
CA PHE A 19 17.85 10.13 -8.79
C PHE A 19 18.62 10.80 -7.66
N ASN A 20 18.09 11.91 -7.17
CA ASN A 20 18.48 12.46 -5.88
C ASN A 20 17.66 11.76 -4.79
N TYR A 21 18.25 10.74 -4.15
CA TYR A 21 17.59 9.90 -3.14
C TYR A 21 17.23 10.62 -1.83
N THR A 22 17.69 11.87 -1.67
CA THR A 22 17.42 12.71 -0.50
C THR A 22 16.45 13.85 -0.80
N SER A 23 16.05 14.04 -2.06
CA SER A 23 15.09 15.08 -2.41
C SER A 23 13.71 14.77 -1.86
N GLU A 24 13.00 15.79 -1.39
CA GLU A 24 11.67 15.68 -0.83
C GLU A 24 10.67 15.11 -1.85
N ASP A 25 10.76 15.56 -3.10
CA ASP A 25 9.91 15.06 -4.19
C ASP A 25 10.08 13.54 -4.41
N PHE A 26 11.34 13.07 -4.43
CA PHE A 26 11.61 11.65 -4.58
C PHE A 26 11.11 10.85 -3.37
N LEU A 27 11.37 11.31 -2.16
CA LEU A 27 10.92 10.66 -0.93
C LEU A 27 9.39 10.62 -0.85
N SER A 28 8.71 11.70 -1.22
CA SER A 28 7.24 11.76 -1.30
C SER A 28 6.68 10.77 -2.33
N LEU A 29 7.31 10.66 -3.49
CA LEU A 29 6.94 9.67 -4.51
C LEU A 29 7.05 8.24 -3.97
N ILE A 30 8.16 7.90 -3.34
CA ILE A 30 8.38 6.57 -2.74
C ILE A 30 7.36 6.29 -1.63
N GLU A 31 7.09 7.28 -0.78
CA GLU A 31 6.06 7.15 0.25
C GLU A 31 4.67 6.88 -0.34
N SER A 32 4.34 7.54 -1.45
CA SER A 32 3.07 7.33 -2.14
C SER A 32 2.90 5.91 -2.66
N TYR A 33 3.96 5.30 -3.21
CA TYR A 33 3.96 3.89 -3.60
C TYR A 33 3.81 2.96 -2.39
N ALA A 34 4.53 3.25 -1.31
CA ALA A 34 4.42 2.48 -0.07
C ALA A 34 3.00 2.53 0.53
N LYS A 35 2.34 3.70 0.50
CA LYS A 35 0.93 3.89 0.90
C LYS A 35 -0.07 3.13 0.02
N LYS A 36 0.29 2.85 -1.22
CA LYS A 36 -0.51 1.99 -2.12
C LYS A 36 -0.26 0.50 -1.92
N GLY A 37 0.64 0.13 -1.01
CA GLY A 37 0.96 -1.26 -0.69
C GLY A 37 2.01 -1.89 -1.60
N PHE A 38 2.75 -1.13 -2.40
CA PHE A 38 3.78 -1.64 -3.29
C PHE A 38 4.95 -2.25 -2.50
N THR A 39 5.42 -3.38 -2.97
CA THR A 39 6.64 -4.04 -2.48
C THR A 39 7.89 -3.29 -2.94
N ASP A 40 9.04 -3.56 -2.32
CA ASP A 40 10.33 -2.96 -2.73
C ASP A 40 10.66 -3.25 -4.19
N LYS A 41 10.31 -4.45 -4.68
CA LYS A 41 10.52 -4.86 -6.09
C LYS A 41 9.65 -4.03 -7.03
N GLU A 42 8.38 -3.89 -6.73
CA GLU A 42 7.44 -3.10 -7.54
C GLU A 42 7.80 -1.62 -7.57
N ILE A 43 8.23 -1.06 -6.43
CA ILE A 43 8.73 0.31 -6.36
C ILE A 43 9.98 0.48 -7.23
N ALA A 44 10.94 -0.44 -7.14
CA ALA A 44 12.15 -0.41 -7.96
C ALA A 44 11.81 -0.42 -9.46
N PHE A 45 10.90 -1.30 -9.89
CA PHE A 45 10.45 -1.32 -11.28
C PHE A 45 9.72 -0.05 -11.68
N ALA A 46 8.85 0.50 -10.83
CA ALA A 46 8.10 1.72 -11.10
C ALA A 46 9.02 2.94 -11.34
N ILE A 47 10.15 3.00 -10.62
CA ILE A 47 11.15 4.07 -10.80
C ILE A 47 12.25 3.69 -11.81
N GLY A 48 12.20 2.48 -12.39
CA GLY A 48 13.11 2.03 -13.46
C GLY A 48 14.55 1.79 -12.98
N ILE A 49 14.71 1.15 -11.82
CA ILE A 49 15.99 0.62 -11.31
C ILE A 49 15.84 -0.86 -10.94
N SER A 50 16.96 -1.57 -10.79
CA SER A 50 16.88 -2.96 -10.33
C SER A 50 16.53 -3.04 -8.84
N PRO A 51 15.85 -4.12 -8.40
CA PRO A 51 15.56 -4.36 -6.98
C PRO A 51 16.80 -4.37 -6.09
N GLU A 52 17.92 -4.90 -6.59
CA GLU A 52 19.20 -4.92 -5.89
C GLU A 52 19.73 -3.51 -5.67
N THR A 53 19.67 -2.67 -6.71
CA THR A 53 20.06 -1.25 -6.62
C THR A 53 19.18 -0.52 -5.60
N PHE A 54 17.87 -0.78 -5.60
CA PHE A 54 16.95 -0.17 -4.64
C PHE A 54 17.28 -0.59 -3.20
N CYS A 55 17.58 -1.89 -2.99
CA CYS A 55 17.99 -2.41 -1.69
C CYS A 55 19.27 -1.75 -1.17
N ILE A 56 20.29 -1.61 -2.03
CA ILE A 56 21.54 -0.91 -1.70
C ILE A 56 21.23 0.55 -1.31
N LYS A 57 20.44 1.25 -2.11
CA LYS A 57 20.09 2.65 -1.84
C LYS A 57 19.25 2.83 -0.57
N LYS A 58 18.38 1.90 -0.27
CA LYS A 58 17.61 1.88 0.99
C LYS A 58 18.54 1.78 2.22
N ASN A 59 19.62 1.02 2.13
CA ASN A 59 20.61 0.92 3.20
C ASN A 59 21.54 2.14 3.28
N GLU A 60 21.86 2.74 2.13
CA GLU A 60 22.74 3.91 2.03
C GLU A 60 22.04 5.20 2.49
N TYR A 61 20.73 5.32 2.26
CA TYR A 61 19.93 6.49 2.58
C TYR A 61 18.85 6.18 3.64
N PRO A 62 19.09 6.44 4.93
CA PRO A 62 18.13 6.13 6.01
C PRO A 62 16.76 6.78 5.83
N GLN A 63 16.70 7.98 5.24
CA GLN A 63 15.45 8.67 4.95
C GLN A 63 14.53 7.84 4.04
N LEU A 64 15.11 7.12 3.08
CA LEU A 64 14.37 6.24 2.18
C LEU A 64 13.70 5.08 2.95
N SER A 65 14.42 4.48 3.89
CA SER A 65 13.87 3.45 4.78
C SER A 65 12.75 3.99 5.68
N GLN A 66 12.90 5.21 6.19
CA GLN A 66 11.90 5.86 7.04
C GLN A 66 10.59 6.14 6.30
N VAL A 67 10.64 6.69 5.08
CA VAL A 67 9.42 6.98 4.31
C VAL A 67 8.71 5.70 3.86
N LEU A 68 9.45 4.63 3.54
CA LEU A 68 8.89 3.32 3.26
C LEU A 68 8.16 2.75 4.49
N ALA A 69 8.79 2.80 5.66
CA ALA A 69 8.19 2.33 6.90
C ALA A 69 6.92 3.11 7.24
N ARG A 70 6.95 4.45 7.11
CA ARG A 70 5.80 5.33 7.34
C ARG A 70 4.64 5.03 6.39
N GLY A 71 4.92 4.88 5.09
CA GLY A 71 3.90 4.53 4.10
C GLY A 71 3.24 3.18 4.39
N ARG A 72 4.04 2.16 4.74
CA ARG A 72 3.54 0.81 5.09
C ARG A 72 2.75 0.78 6.38
N ALA A 73 3.16 1.55 7.40
CA ALA A 73 2.40 1.67 8.64
C ALA A 73 0.98 2.16 8.39
N THR A 74 0.79 3.08 7.46
CA THR A 74 -0.54 3.57 7.05
C THR A 74 -1.40 2.44 6.46
N VAL A 75 -0.84 1.63 5.57
CA VAL A 75 -1.54 0.46 4.98
C VAL A 75 -1.90 -0.55 6.06
N THR A 76 -0.94 -0.90 6.91
CA THR A 76 -1.15 -1.85 8.01
C THR A 76 -2.24 -1.38 8.96
N ALA A 77 -2.26 -0.09 9.33
CA ALA A 77 -3.29 0.49 10.16
C ALA A 77 -4.67 0.41 9.50
N THR A 78 -4.76 0.70 8.21
CA THR A 78 -6.01 0.62 7.45
C THR A 78 -6.52 -0.82 7.36
N VAL A 79 -5.65 -1.77 7.03
CA VAL A 79 -6.01 -3.20 6.96
C VAL A 79 -6.48 -3.71 8.33
N ARG A 80 -5.77 -3.34 9.41
CA ARG A 80 -6.14 -3.70 10.78
C ARG A 80 -7.52 -3.15 11.15
N ALA A 81 -7.80 -1.89 10.84
CA ALA A 81 -9.10 -1.28 11.10
C ALA A 81 -10.25 -2.00 10.35
N LYS A 82 -10.03 -2.34 9.07
CA LYS A 82 -11.00 -3.09 8.27
C LYS A 82 -11.19 -4.52 8.78
N PHE A 83 -10.10 -5.19 9.17
CA PHE A 83 -10.15 -6.52 9.74
C PHE A 83 -10.99 -6.54 11.04
N LEU A 84 -10.74 -5.60 11.95
CA LEU A 84 -11.52 -5.48 13.19
C LEU A 84 -12.99 -5.18 12.91
N ALA A 85 -13.29 -4.27 11.99
CA ALA A 85 -14.68 -3.98 11.62
C ALA A 85 -15.38 -5.21 11.05
N MET A 86 -14.71 -6.02 10.24
CA MET A 86 -15.26 -7.29 9.73
C MET A 86 -15.42 -8.34 10.84
N ALA A 87 -14.45 -8.42 11.76
CA ALA A 87 -14.50 -9.38 12.86
C ALA A 87 -15.68 -9.09 13.80
N LEU A 88 -15.89 -7.82 14.15
CA LEU A 88 -16.96 -7.40 15.06
C LEU A 88 -18.34 -7.40 14.40
N GLY A 89 -18.43 -7.38 13.08
CA GLY A 89 -19.69 -7.26 12.35
C GLY A 89 -20.30 -5.87 12.40
N GLY A 90 -21.59 -5.77 12.10
CA GLY A 90 -22.30 -4.47 12.11
C GLY A 90 -22.04 -3.59 10.90
N ILE A 91 -21.28 -4.07 9.91
CA ILE A 91 -21.06 -3.34 8.66
C ILE A 91 -22.34 -3.42 7.82
N LYS A 92 -22.96 -2.27 7.58
CA LYS A 92 -24.13 -2.17 6.70
C LYS A 92 -23.69 -2.16 5.25
N THR A 93 -24.25 -3.06 4.47
CA THR A 93 -24.04 -3.14 3.03
C THR A 93 -25.34 -2.80 2.31
N LYS A 94 -25.23 -1.97 1.28
CA LYS A 94 -26.35 -1.67 0.37
C LYS A 94 -26.08 -2.34 -0.97
N SER A 95 -27.04 -3.15 -1.40
CA SER A 95 -27.06 -3.71 -2.74
C SER A 95 -28.20 -3.05 -3.52
N THR A 96 -27.86 -2.48 -4.66
CA THR A 96 -28.84 -1.88 -5.59
C THR A 96 -28.90 -2.74 -6.83
N VAL A 97 -30.05 -3.33 -7.09
CA VAL A 97 -30.33 -4.09 -8.29
C VAL A 97 -31.25 -3.28 -9.18
N VAL A 98 -30.81 -3.00 -10.38
CA VAL A 98 -31.62 -2.34 -11.41
C VAL A 98 -32.27 -3.43 -12.24
N ARG A 99 -33.60 -3.53 -12.21
CA ARG A 99 -34.37 -4.43 -13.06
C ARG A 99 -35.00 -3.64 -14.21
N LYS A 100 -34.68 -4.03 -15.42
CA LYS A 100 -35.36 -3.51 -16.62
C LYS A 100 -36.69 -4.19 -16.75
N LEU A 101 -37.76 -3.42 -16.75
CA LEU A 101 -39.12 -3.94 -16.88
C LEU A 101 -39.40 -4.37 -18.35
N ARG A 102 -40.20 -5.44 -18.49
CA ARG A 102 -40.65 -5.94 -19.77
C ARG A 102 -42.17 -5.91 -19.85
N ASP A 103 -42.71 -5.68 -21.04
CA ASP A 103 -44.12 -5.78 -21.30
C ASP A 103 -44.58 -7.25 -21.33
N ASP A 104 -45.91 -7.46 -21.44
CA ASP A 104 -46.51 -8.80 -21.52
C ASP A 104 -46.05 -9.62 -22.74
N LYS A 105 -45.43 -8.97 -23.74
CA LYS A 105 -44.84 -9.57 -24.91
C LYS A 105 -43.35 -9.81 -24.81
N GLY A 106 -42.75 -9.47 -23.65
CA GLY A 106 -41.33 -9.67 -23.34
C GLY A 106 -40.39 -8.57 -23.87
N ASN A 107 -40.90 -7.48 -24.43
CA ASN A 107 -40.10 -6.34 -24.88
C ASN A 107 -39.77 -5.41 -23.71
N LEU A 108 -38.60 -4.77 -23.78
CA LEU A 108 -38.21 -3.78 -22.77
C LEU A 108 -39.13 -2.55 -22.84
N THR A 109 -39.73 -2.15 -21.73
CA THR A 109 -40.61 -0.99 -21.64
C THR A 109 -39.88 0.34 -21.58
N GLY A 110 -38.54 0.29 -21.36
CA GLY A 110 -37.74 1.48 -21.11
C GLY A 110 -37.78 1.98 -19.67
N GLU A 111 -38.60 1.37 -18.83
CA GLU A 111 -38.68 1.65 -17.40
C GLU A 111 -37.71 0.77 -16.59
N GLU A 112 -37.17 1.30 -15.52
CA GLU A 112 -36.26 0.62 -14.63
C GLU A 112 -36.81 0.65 -13.19
N GLU A 113 -36.83 -0.52 -12.56
CA GLU A 113 -37.16 -0.68 -11.15
C GLU A 113 -35.86 -0.76 -10.35
N LEU A 114 -35.71 0.12 -9.37
CA LEU A 114 -34.59 0.11 -8.42
C LEU A 114 -34.97 -0.66 -7.16
N GLN A 115 -34.39 -1.84 -6.99
CA GLN A 115 -34.52 -2.59 -5.74
C GLN A 115 -33.28 -2.34 -4.89
N VAL A 116 -33.45 -1.64 -3.77
CA VAL A 116 -32.39 -1.40 -2.78
C VAL A 116 -32.60 -2.36 -1.61
N SER A 117 -31.61 -3.20 -1.35
CA SER A 117 -31.59 -4.04 -0.16
C SER A 117 -30.46 -3.62 0.78
N GLU A 118 -30.75 -3.49 2.06
CA GLU A 118 -29.76 -3.26 3.10
C GLU A 118 -29.56 -4.55 3.88
N SER A 119 -28.33 -4.94 4.10
CA SER A 119 -27.98 -6.08 4.94
C SER A 119 -26.83 -5.69 5.89
N GLU A 120 -26.81 -6.30 7.05
CA GLU A 120 -25.75 -6.10 8.04
C GLU A 120 -24.90 -7.36 8.10
N LEU A 121 -23.58 -7.19 8.05
CA LEU A 121 -22.64 -8.30 8.18
C LEU A 121 -22.68 -8.83 9.63
N ALA A 122 -22.90 -10.14 9.77
CA ALA A 122 -22.75 -10.81 11.05
C ALA A 122 -21.29 -10.83 11.52
N PRO A 123 -21.03 -10.88 12.84
CA PRO A 123 -19.68 -11.03 13.36
C PRO A 123 -18.98 -12.27 12.81
N ASN A 124 -17.69 -12.16 12.51
CA ASN A 124 -16.90 -13.28 12.05
C ASN A 124 -16.11 -13.89 13.22
N LEU A 125 -16.61 -14.99 13.76
CA LEU A 125 -16.02 -15.67 14.92
C LEU A 125 -14.58 -16.13 14.66
N GLN A 126 -14.26 -16.58 13.45
CA GLN A 126 -12.91 -17.00 13.10
C GLN A 126 -11.92 -15.83 13.14
N ALA A 127 -12.31 -14.67 12.57
CA ALA A 127 -11.50 -13.47 12.63
C ALA A 127 -11.33 -12.96 14.07
N MET A 128 -12.38 -13.03 14.89
CA MET A 128 -12.31 -12.68 16.31
C MET A 128 -11.34 -13.59 17.06
N SER A 129 -11.42 -14.89 16.85
CA SER A 129 -10.53 -15.88 17.50
C SER A 129 -9.06 -15.64 17.12
N VAL A 130 -8.77 -15.37 15.85
CA VAL A 130 -7.41 -15.03 15.39
C VAL A 130 -6.92 -13.75 16.06
N TRP A 131 -7.76 -12.73 16.16
CA TRP A 131 -7.39 -11.50 16.84
C TRP A 131 -7.05 -11.73 18.31
N LEU A 132 -7.92 -12.43 19.05
CA LEU A 132 -7.74 -12.73 20.46
C LEU A 132 -6.48 -13.57 20.70
N TYR A 133 -6.22 -14.58 19.87
CA TYR A 133 -5.01 -15.40 19.96
C TYR A 133 -3.70 -14.58 19.91
N HIS A 134 -3.68 -13.48 19.14
CA HIS A 134 -2.49 -12.66 18.99
C HIS A 134 -2.39 -11.50 19.97
N HIS A 135 -3.51 -11.09 20.61
CA HIS A 135 -3.57 -9.87 21.41
C HIS A 135 -4.02 -10.07 22.85
N ASP A 136 -4.52 -11.26 23.19
CA ASP A 136 -5.00 -11.59 24.51
C ASP A 136 -4.25 -12.82 25.02
N GLU A 137 -3.50 -12.66 26.12
CA GLU A 137 -2.69 -13.74 26.70
C GLU A 137 -3.55 -14.84 27.32
N ASP A 138 -4.75 -14.49 27.82
CA ASP A 138 -5.67 -15.44 28.45
C ASP A 138 -6.40 -16.30 27.41
N TRP A 139 -6.37 -15.92 26.14
CA TRP A 139 -7.01 -16.64 25.04
C TRP A 139 -6.12 -17.71 24.38
N ARG A 140 -4.85 -17.78 24.73
CA ARG A 140 -3.87 -18.72 24.12
C ARG A 140 -3.96 -20.12 24.68
#